data_be2962128a11efa8755371af28db350c
#
_entry.id   be2962128a11efa8755371af28db350c
#
_cell.length_a   1.000
_cell.length_b   1.000
_cell.length_c   1.000
_cell.angle_alpha   90.00
_cell.angle_beta   90.00
_cell.angle_gamma   90.00
#
_symmetry.space_group_name_H-M   'P 1'
#
loop_
_entity.id
_entity.type
_entity.pdbx_description
1 polymer ?
#
loop_
_entity_poly.entity_id
_entity_poly.type
_entity_poly.pdbx_seq_one_letter_code
_entity_poly.pdbx_strand_id
1 'polypeptide(L)'
;MTGLREETRAFRARKRREIDEARQAAAFFLVCGIDLAAAVAAGDEERARTRRRLARLIERERLRGIRRHWSYDLNRHIALKQALDRLRRGGDGTVAP
;
A
#
# COMPACT_ATOMS: atom_id res chain seq x y z
N MET A 1 6.84 22.27 -30.07
CA MET A 1 6.05 22.61 -28.91
C MET A 1 6.27 21.58 -27.80
N THR A 2 6.88 22.02 -26.73
CA THR A 2 7.22 21.17 -25.60
C THR A 2 6.02 20.84 -24.69
N GLY A 3 5.00 21.73 -24.62
CA GLY A 3 3.86 21.57 -23.73
C GLY A 3 3.03 20.31 -23.96
N LEU A 4 2.75 19.96 -25.21
CA LEU A 4 1.97 18.76 -25.55
C LEU A 4 2.66 17.48 -25.15
N ARG A 5 3.98 17.42 -25.34
CA ARG A 5 4.77 16.23 -24.94
C ARG A 5 4.83 16.09 -23.43
N GLU A 6 4.94 17.21 -22.71
CA GLU A 6 4.97 17.22 -21.26
C GLU A 6 3.62 16.79 -20.69
N GLU A 7 2.51 17.30 -21.26
CA GLU A 7 1.16 16.90 -20.85
C GLU A 7 0.91 15.41 -21.09
N THR A 8 1.34 14.90 -22.26
CA THR A 8 1.22 13.48 -22.60
C THR A 8 2.02 12.60 -21.64
N ARG A 9 3.24 13.05 -21.32
CA ARG A 9 4.12 12.35 -20.38
C ARG A 9 3.49 12.31 -18.98
N ALA A 10 2.98 13.45 -18.53
CA ALA A 10 2.32 13.57 -17.23
C ALA A 10 1.07 12.67 -17.17
N PHE A 11 0.29 12.64 -18.24
CA PHE A 11 -0.89 11.78 -18.33
C PHE A 11 -0.51 10.30 -18.26
N ARG A 12 0.50 9.88 -19.02
CA ARG A 12 0.97 8.49 -19.00
C ARG A 12 1.54 8.09 -17.66
N ALA A 13 2.25 9.00 -16.99
CA ALA A 13 2.79 8.75 -15.67
C ALA A 13 1.68 8.58 -14.64
N ARG A 14 0.64 9.41 -14.68
CA ARG A 14 -0.52 9.28 -13.80
C ARG A 14 -1.25 7.95 -14.05
N LYS A 15 -1.46 7.62 -15.31
CA LYS A 15 -2.14 6.37 -15.70
C LYS A 15 -1.39 5.15 -15.18
N ARG A 16 -0.08 5.16 -15.31
CA ARG A 16 0.77 4.08 -14.79
C ARG A 16 0.63 3.95 -13.27
N ARG A 17 0.68 5.07 -12.55
CA ARG A 17 0.52 5.07 -11.10
C ARG A 17 -0.84 4.51 -10.67
N GLU A 18 -1.90 4.91 -11.37
CA GLU A 18 -3.25 4.41 -11.09
C GLU A 18 -3.35 2.91 -11.30
N ILE A 19 -2.76 2.41 -12.39
CA ILE A 19 -2.74 0.97 -12.68
C ILE A 19 -1.94 0.22 -11.63
N ASP A 20 -0.76 0.74 -11.26
CA ASP A 20 0.11 0.12 -10.27
C ASP A 20 -0.57 0.08 -8.89
N GLU A 21 -1.24 1.16 -8.51
CA GLU A 21 -1.99 1.21 -7.25
C GLU A 21 -3.15 0.22 -7.24
N ALA A 22 -3.88 0.10 -8.36
CA ALA A 22 -4.97 -0.86 -8.47
C ALA A 22 -4.46 -2.30 -8.38
N ARG A 23 -3.35 -2.61 -9.05
CA ARG A 23 -2.72 -3.92 -8.96
C ARG A 23 -2.25 -4.23 -7.54
N GLN A 24 -1.64 -3.26 -6.89
CA GLN A 24 -1.17 -3.40 -5.52
C GLN A 24 -2.34 -3.66 -4.56
N ALA A 25 -3.43 -2.92 -4.70
CA ALA A 25 -4.62 -3.10 -3.88
C ALA A 25 -5.25 -4.48 -4.08
N ALA A 26 -5.34 -4.94 -5.33
CA ALA A 26 -5.89 -6.26 -5.66
C ALA A 26 -5.01 -7.38 -5.10
N ALA A 27 -3.69 -7.29 -5.29
CA ALA A 27 -2.76 -8.28 -4.78
C ALA A 27 -2.81 -8.34 -3.26
N PHE A 28 -2.89 -7.19 -2.61
CA PHE A 28 -2.98 -7.09 -1.16
C PHE A 28 -4.28 -7.70 -0.64
N PHE A 29 -5.40 -7.44 -1.29
CA PHE A 29 -6.68 -8.03 -0.92
C PHE A 29 -6.63 -9.56 -0.99
N LEU A 30 -6.04 -10.11 -2.05
CA LEU A 30 -5.92 -11.56 -2.20
C LEU A 30 -5.07 -12.20 -1.11
N VAL A 31 -4.05 -11.48 -0.63
CA VAL A 31 -3.13 -12.00 0.40
C VAL A 31 -3.71 -11.86 1.81
N CYS A 32 -4.32 -10.71 2.12
CA CYS A 32 -4.68 -10.33 3.49
C CYS A 32 -6.17 -10.19 3.73
N GLY A 33 -6.99 -10.22 2.67
CA GLY A 33 -8.43 -9.99 2.78
C GLY A 33 -8.78 -8.55 3.18
N ILE A 34 -7.85 -7.61 3.03
CA ILE A 34 -8.07 -6.21 3.38
C ILE A 34 -8.22 -5.40 2.10
N ASP A 35 -9.31 -4.65 2.00
CA ASP A 35 -9.50 -3.68 0.91
C ASP A 35 -8.70 -2.43 1.23
N LEU A 36 -7.54 -2.30 0.59
CA LEU A 36 -6.60 -1.20 0.85
C LEU A 36 -7.19 0.15 0.44
N ALA A 37 -7.91 0.21 -0.67
CA ALA A 37 -8.52 1.46 -1.13
C ALA A 37 -9.57 1.95 -0.13
N ALA A 38 -10.42 1.06 0.37
CA ALA A 38 -11.40 1.38 1.40
C ALA A 38 -10.72 1.80 2.70
N ALA A 39 -9.63 1.14 3.08
CA ALA A 39 -8.88 1.47 4.30
C ALA A 39 -8.27 2.86 4.21
N VAL A 40 -7.72 3.24 3.07
CA VAL A 40 -7.15 4.58 2.84
C VAL A 40 -8.24 5.66 2.92
N ALA A 41 -9.43 5.36 2.39
CA ALA A 41 -10.56 6.30 2.38
C ALA A 41 -11.32 6.36 3.72
N ALA A 42 -11.04 5.45 4.64
CA ALA A 42 -11.74 5.36 5.92
C ALA A 42 -11.37 6.50 6.86
N GLY A 43 -12.17 6.67 7.92
CA GLY A 43 -11.90 7.67 8.95
C GLY A 43 -10.66 7.33 9.77
N ASP A 44 -10.19 8.30 10.55
CA ASP A 44 -8.93 8.22 11.29
C ASP A 44 -8.85 7.01 12.23
N GLU A 45 -9.95 6.74 12.93
CA GLU A 45 -9.99 5.63 13.88
C GLU A 45 -9.86 4.28 13.18
N GLU A 46 -10.58 4.10 12.10
CA GLU A 46 -10.54 2.87 11.31
C GLU A 46 -9.18 2.69 10.62
N ARG A 47 -8.61 3.77 10.08
CA ARG A 47 -7.25 3.73 9.53
C ARG A 47 -6.24 3.31 10.59
N ALA A 48 -6.36 3.84 11.80
CA ALA A 48 -5.47 3.48 12.90
C ALA A 48 -5.57 1.98 13.24
N ARG A 49 -6.78 1.43 13.26
CA ARG A 49 -6.97 -0.01 13.49
C ARG A 49 -6.31 -0.84 12.39
N THR A 50 -6.48 -0.43 11.15
CA THR A 50 -5.86 -1.12 10.02
C THR A 50 -4.34 -1.05 10.08
N ARG A 51 -3.78 0.11 10.41
CA ARG A 51 -2.32 0.26 10.58
C ARG A 51 -1.80 -0.69 11.66
N ARG A 52 -2.48 -0.78 12.80
CA ARG A 52 -2.07 -1.70 13.87
C ARG A 52 -2.14 -3.16 13.43
N ARG A 53 -3.18 -3.52 12.68
CA ARG A 53 -3.30 -4.87 12.13
C ARG A 53 -2.15 -5.19 11.17
N LEU A 54 -1.82 -4.25 10.28
CA LEU A 54 -0.72 -4.40 9.34
C LEU A 54 0.62 -4.52 10.06
N ALA A 55 0.84 -3.72 11.09
CA ALA A 55 2.07 -3.80 11.88
C ALA A 55 2.24 -5.18 12.51
N ARG A 56 1.16 -5.77 13.01
CA ARG A 56 1.20 -7.13 13.57
C ARG A 56 1.51 -8.18 12.50
N LEU A 57 0.92 -8.04 11.32
CA LEU A 57 1.17 -8.96 10.21
C LEU A 57 2.61 -8.87 9.71
N ILE A 58 3.15 -7.65 9.62
CA ILE A 58 4.54 -7.41 9.24
C ILE A 58 5.48 -8.06 10.26
N GLU A 59 5.22 -7.87 11.54
CA GLU A 59 6.04 -8.48 12.59
C GLU A 59 6.02 -10.00 12.51
N ARG A 60 4.85 -10.57 12.22
CA ARG A 60 4.74 -12.02 12.03
C ARG A 60 5.58 -12.50 10.84
N GLU A 61 5.54 -11.79 9.73
CA GLU A 61 6.37 -12.14 8.57
C GLU A 61 7.86 -11.97 8.87
N ARG A 62 8.23 -10.91 9.59
CA ARG A 62 9.61 -10.68 9.98
C ARG A 62 10.16 -11.87 10.79
N LEU A 63 9.37 -12.34 11.75
CA LEU A 63 9.76 -13.49 12.57
C LEU A 63 9.87 -14.78 11.76
N ARG A 64 8.94 -15.00 10.82
CA ARG A 64 9.03 -16.15 9.90
C ARG A 64 10.30 -16.11 9.07
N GLY A 65 10.65 -14.92 8.57
CA GLY A 65 11.88 -14.76 7.80
C GLY A 65 13.13 -15.04 8.61
N ILE A 66 13.20 -14.54 9.84
CA ILE A 66 14.33 -14.80 10.76
C ILE A 66 14.48 -16.28 11.07
N ARG A 67 13.37 -16.97 11.29
CA ARG A 67 13.34 -18.38 11.61
C ARG A 67 13.47 -19.27 10.38
N ARG A 68 13.57 -18.69 9.19
CA ARG A 68 13.59 -19.41 7.92
C ARG A 68 12.41 -20.38 7.79
N HIS A 69 11.25 -19.93 8.27
CA HIS A 69 10.04 -20.75 8.23
C HIS A 69 9.58 -20.90 6.78
N TRP A 70 9.10 -22.12 6.43
CA TRP A 70 8.68 -22.45 5.07
C TRP A 70 7.55 -21.56 4.55
N SER A 71 6.72 -21.03 5.46
CA SER A 71 5.59 -20.18 5.06
C SER A 71 5.96 -18.70 4.85
N TYR A 72 7.25 -18.33 5.03
CA TYR A 72 7.70 -16.97 4.77
C TYR A 72 7.61 -16.66 3.28
N ASP A 73 7.05 -15.49 2.98
CA ASP A 73 6.88 -15.02 1.60
C ASP A 73 7.36 -13.57 1.52
N LEU A 74 8.47 -13.36 0.81
CA LEU A 74 9.05 -12.04 0.63
C LEU A 74 8.09 -11.08 -0.06
N ASN A 75 7.36 -11.54 -1.06
CA ASN A 75 6.41 -10.70 -1.78
C ASN A 75 5.27 -10.23 -0.87
N ARG A 76 4.77 -11.13 -0.02
CA ARG A 76 3.76 -10.77 0.98
C ARG A 76 4.32 -9.75 1.98
N HIS A 77 5.54 -9.95 2.44
CA HIS A 77 6.20 -9.03 3.36
C HIS A 77 6.32 -7.63 2.75
N ILE A 78 6.78 -7.54 1.50
CA ILE A 78 6.89 -6.29 0.77
C ILE A 78 5.52 -5.62 0.61
N ALA A 79 4.50 -6.38 0.20
CA ALA A 79 3.16 -5.86 0.02
C ALA A 79 2.58 -5.27 1.30
N LEU A 80 2.79 -5.93 2.43
CA LEU A 80 2.34 -5.44 3.74
C LEU A 80 3.01 -4.12 4.10
N LYS A 81 4.32 -4.02 3.89
CA LYS A 81 5.07 -2.78 4.16
C LYS A 81 4.62 -1.63 3.28
N GLN A 82 4.41 -1.89 2.00
CA GLN A 82 3.92 -0.89 1.06
C GLN A 82 2.52 -0.41 1.44
N ALA A 83 1.65 -1.32 1.87
CA ALA A 83 0.31 -0.97 2.32
C ALA A 83 0.34 -0.09 3.57
N LEU A 84 1.19 -0.42 4.53
CA LEU A 84 1.34 0.38 5.74
C LEU A 84 1.85 1.79 5.42
N ASP A 85 2.84 1.90 4.54
CA ASP A 85 3.34 3.20 4.09
C ASP A 85 2.25 4.03 3.43
N ARG A 86 1.44 3.41 2.60
CA ARG A 86 0.35 4.09 1.93
C ARG A 86 -0.69 4.62 2.92
N LEU A 87 -1.03 3.84 3.94
CA LEU A 87 -1.95 4.29 4.99
C LEU A 87 -1.38 5.43 5.82
N ARG A 88 -0.09 5.40 6.11
CA ARG A 88 0.59 6.49 6.83
C ARG A 88 0.59 7.77 6.02
N ARG A 89 0.92 7.69 4.73
CA ARG A 89 0.90 8.85 3.84
C ARG A 89 -0.49 9.42 3.67
N GLY A 90 -1.50 8.57 3.55
CA GLY A 90 -2.88 9.00 3.45
C GLY A 90 -3.34 9.80 4.67
N GLY A 91 -2.92 9.39 5.86
CA GLY A 91 -3.20 10.11 7.08
C GLY A 91 -2.46 11.44 7.15
N ASP A 92 -1.21 11.46 6.74
CA ASP A 92 -0.37 12.67 6.76
C ASP A 92 -0.78 13.66 5.67
N GLY A 93 -1.26 13.16 4.54
CA GLY A 93 -1.69 14.00 3.41
C GLY A 93 -2.83 14.95 3.74
N THR A 94 -3.60 14.66 4.76
CA THR A 94 -4.70 15.52 5.20
C THR A 94 -4.23 16.74 5.99
N VAL A 95 -3.00 16.73 6.46
CA VAL A 95 -2.43 17.79 7.30
C VAL A 95 -1.72 18.85 6.48
N ALA A 96 -1.33 18.54 5.27
CA ALA A 96 -0.64 19.50 4.40
C ALA A 96 -1.56 20.66 4.05
N PRO A 97 -1.13 21.90 4.24
CA PRO A 97 -1.90 23.07 3.84
C PRO A 97 -1.99 23.20 2.34
#